data_718c2f3972d928d7d8855d951f42d14f
#
_entry.id   718c2f3972d928d7d8855d951f42d14f
#
_cell.length_a   1.000
_cell.length_b   1.000
_cell.length_c   1.000
_cell.angle_alpha   90.00
_cell.angle_beta   90.00
_cell.angle_gamma   90.00
#
_symmetry.space_group_name_H-M   'P 1'
#
loop_
_entity.id
_entity.type
_entity.pdbx_description
1 polymer ?
#
loop_
_entity_poly.entity_id
_entity_poly.type
_entity_poly.pdbx_seq_one_letter_code
_entity_poly.pdbx_strand_id
1 'polypeptide(L)'
;MTQSADKPAVAVLGAGSWGTALAALIARHGYPTVLWGRDAATIAAIDSRSENPRYLPGIPLPGSLRATTSLPEAMADADLVLVVVPSHAFAETLRALAPLR
;
A
#
# COMPACT_ATOMS: atom_id res chain seq x y z
N MET A 1 -25.15 -6.40 -10.48
CA MET A 1 -24.08 -6.86 -9.67
C MET A 1 -23.03 -5.77 -9.50
N THR A 2 -22.26 -5.96 -8.58
CA THR A 2 -21.34 -4.90 -8.25
C THR A 2 -20.06 -5.01 -9.04
N GLN A 3 -19.71 -3.95 -9.67
CA GLN A 3 -18.51 -3.93 -10.48
C GLN A 3 -17.27 -3.85 -9.64
N SER A 4 -17.35 -3.21 -8.49
CA SER A 4 -16.17 -3.09 -7.63
C SER A 4 -15.70 -4.45 -7.15
N ALA A 5 -16.62 -5.40 -7.00
CA ALA A 5 -16.26 -6.75 -6.58
C ALA A 5 -15.42 -7.47 -7.63
N ASP A 6 -15.46 -7.00 -8.86
CA ASP A 6 -14.71 -7.63 -9.94
C ASP A 6 -13.30 -7.11 -10.07
N LYS A 7 -12.98 -6.02 -9.40
CA LYS A 7 -11.63 -5.46 -9.46
C LYS A 7 -10.73 -6.19 -8.50
N PRO A 8 -9.52 -6.55 -8.92
CA PRO A 8 -8.58 -7.21 -8.01
C PRO A 8 -8.17 -6.30 -6.88
N ALA A 9 -7.93 -6.90 -5.73
CA ALA A 9 -7.38 -6.19 -4.59
C ALA A 9 -5.87 -6.12 -4.73
N VAL A 10 -5.30 -4.96 -4.47
CA VAL A 10 -3.89 -4.71 -4.70
C VAL A 10 -3.20 -4.34 -3.38
N ALA A 11 -2.07 -5.00 -3.13
CA ALA A 11 -1.20 -4.62 -2.02
C ALA A 11 0.04 -3.96 -2.62
N VAL A 12 0.36 -2.76 -2.15
CA VAL A 12 1.55 -2.04 -2.56
C VAL A 12 2.51 -2.02 -1.39
N LEU A 13 3.68 -2.62 -1.55
CA LEU A 13 4.64 -2.76 -0.46
C LEU A 13 5.76 -1.75 -0.61
N GLY A 14 5.77 -0.77 0.26
CA GLY A 14 6.76 0.31 0.26
C GLY A 14 6.07 1.66 0.24
N ALA A 15 6.12 2.37 1.38
CA ALA A 15 5.38 3.62 1.56
C ALA A 15 6.26 4.86 1.39
N GLY A 16 7.25 4.78 0.51
CA GLY A 16 8.02 5.96 0.09
C GLY A 16 7.22 6.77 -0.92
N SER A 17 7.88 7.71 -1.58
CA SER A 17 7.21 8.58 -2.55
C SER A 17 6.56 7.79 -3.69
N TRP A 18 7.32 6.89 -4.29
CA TRP A 18 6.84 6.11 -5.43
C TRP A 18 5.72 5.16 -5.04
N GLY A 19 5.90 4.42 -3.94
CA GLY A 19 4.88 3.48 -3.50
C GLY A 19 3.58 4.18 -3.15
N THR A 20 3.67 5.31 -2.46
CA THR A 20 2.48 6.08 -2.08
C THR A 20 1.78 6.63 -3.31
N ALA A 21 2.52 7.21 -4.26
CA ALA A 21 1.92 7.76 -5.47
C ALA A 21 1.25 6.67 -6.30
N LEU A 22 1.90 5.53 -6.43
CA LEU A 22 1.36 4.41 -7.19
C LEU A 22 0.09 3.85 -6.53
N ALA A 23 0.12 3.68 -5.21
CA ALA A 23 -1.04 3.19 -4.49
C ALA A 23 -2.22 4.16 -4.62
N ALA A 24 -1.95 5.47 -4.56
CA ALA A 24 -2.99 6.47 -4.73
C ALA A 24 -3.60 6.39 -6.11
N LEU A 25 -2.78 6.23 -7.14
CA LEU A 25 -3.27 6.13 -8.51
C LEU A 25 -4.18 4.91 -8.67
N ILE A 26 -3.75 3.78 -8.16
CA ILE A 26 -4.52 2.54 -8.26
C ILE A 26 -5.84 2.67 -7.50
N ALA A 27 -5.79 3.24 -6.30
CA ALA A 27 -7.01 3.42 -5.51
C ALA A 27 -8.00 4.37 -6.18
N ARG A 28 -7.49 5.42 -6.83
CA ARG A 28 -8.36 6.37 -7.54
C ARG A 28 -9.09 5.72 -8.69
N HIS A 29 -8.57 4.65 -9.23
CA HIS A 29 -9.21 3.92 -10.31
C HIS A 29 -10.18 2.85 -9.80
N GLY A 30 -10.46 2.86 -8.51
CA GLY A 30 -11.48 2.00 -7.94
C GLY A 30 -11.01 0.63 -7.48
N TYR A 31 -9.71 0.37 -7.49
CA TYR A 31 -9.19 -0.90 -7.01
C TYR A 31 -9.04 -0.86 -5.49
N PRO A 32 -9.54 -1.87 -4.77
CA PRO A 32 -9.25 -1.97 -3.34
C PRO A 32 -7.73 -2.03 -3.14
N THR A 33 -7.18 -1.10 -2.38
CA THR A 33 -5.73 -0.94 -2.31
C THR A 33 -5.27 -0.78 -0.87
N VAL A 34 -4.25 -1.54 -0.48
CA VAL A 34 -3.60 -1.43 0.82
C VAL A 34 -2.13 -1.12 0.59
N LEU A 35 -1.64 -0.10 1.26
CA LEU A 35 -0.24 0.30 1.21
C LEU A 35 0.44 -0.17 2.48
N TRP A 36 1.54 -0.88 2.34
CA TRP A 36 2.32 -1.36 3.47
C TRP A 36 3.63 -0.60 3.59
N GLY A 37 3.99 -0.23 4.82
CA GLY A 37 5.27 0.38 5.12
C GLY A 37 5.69 0.09 6.54
N ARG A 38 6.93 0.41 6.87
CA ARG A 38 7.49 0.10 8.19
C ARG A 38 7.39 1.24 9.18
N ASP A 39 7.28 2.48 8.70
CA ASP A 39 7.25 3.63 9.59
C ASP A 39 5.84 3.86 10.11
N ALA A 40 5.64 3.56 11.40
CA ALA A 40 4.31 3.62 11.99
C ALA A 40 3.67 5.01 11.88
N ALA A 41 4.46 6.07 12.05
CA ALA A 41 3.90 7.42 11.98
C ALA A 41 3.42 7.76 10.58
N THR A 42 4.20 7.39 9.56
CA THR A 42 3.80 7.61 8.16
C THR A 42 2.55 6.82 7.83
N ILE A 43 2.51 5.56 8.22
CA ILE A 43 1.37 4.69 7.92
C ILE A 43 0.10 5.20 8.63
N ALA A 44 0.22 5.64 9.88
CA ALA A 44 -0.92 6.19 10.60
C ALA A 44 -1.47 7.43 9.91
N ALA A 45 -0.59 8.30 9.41
CA ALA A 45 -1.01 9.50 8.71
C ALA A 45 -1.74 9.17 7.41
N ILE A 46 -1.24 8.19 6.67
CA ILE A 46 -1.89 7.77 5.42
C ILE A 46 -3.27 7.19 5.71
N ASP A 47 -3.35 6.30 6.68
CA ASP A 47 -4.60 5.59 6.96
C ASP A 47 -5.66 6.49 7.58
N SER A 48 -5.26 7.42 8.45
CA SER A 48 -6.24 8.24 9.18
C SER A 48 -6.46 9.62 8.57
N ARG A 49 -5.48 10.19 7.88
CA ARG A 49 -5.58 11.55 7.36
C ARG A 49 -5.41 11.65 5.85
N SER A 50 -5.24 10.50 5.17
CA SER A 50 -5.08 10.47 3.72
C SER A 50 -3.94 11.36 3.25
N GLU A 51 -2.81 11.29 3.95
CA GLU A 51 -1.66 12.12 3.65
C GLU A 51 -0.37 11.39 4.04
N ASN A 52 0.68 11.56 3.22
CA ASN A 52 2.00 11.05 3.55
C ASN A 52 2.93 12.26 3.74
N PRO A 53 3.00 12.81 4.96
CA PRO A 53 3.75 14.05 5.17
C PRO A 53 5.26 13.90 5.03
N ARG A 54 5.78 12.69 5.14
CA ARG A 54 7.21 12.47 5.07
C ARG A 54 7.72 12.37 3.63
N TYR A 55 7.00 11.66 2.78
CA TYR A 55 7.50 11.36 1.43
C TYR A 55 6.71 12.02 0.32
N LEU A 56 5.52 12.50 0.60
CA LEU A 56 4.66 13.10 -0.42
C LEU A 56 3.85 14.24 0.21
N PRO A 57 4.54 15.23 0.82
CA PRO A 57 3.83 16.28 1.58
C PRO A 57 2.96 17.14 0.67
N GLY A 58 1.81 17.53 1.21
CA GLY A 58 0.91 18.43 0.50
C GLY A 58 0.08 17.79 -0.59
N ILE A 59 0.21 16.48 -0.79
CA ILE A 59 -0.56 15.77 -1.82
C ILE A 59 -1.67 14.98 -1.14
N PRO A 60 -2.94 15.33 -1.38
CA PRO A 60 -4.04 14.56 -0.81
C PRO A 60 -4.14 13.19 -1.44
N LEU A 61 -4.39 12.17 -0.62
CA LEU A 61 -4.53 10.80 -1.07
C LEU A 61 -6.01 10.42 -1.04
N PRO A 62 -6.43 9.45 -1.87
CA PRO A 62 -7.84 9.03 -1.86
C PRO A 62 -8.22 8.44 -0.51
N GLY A 63 -9.42 8.77 -0.03
CA GLY A 63 -9.89 8.26 1.25
C GLY A 63 -10.08 6.76 1.28
N SER A 64 -10.18 6.14 0.12
CA SER A 64 -10.33 4.69 0.00
C SER A 64 -9.00 3.94 0.17
N LEU A 65 -7.87 4.65 0.13
CA LEU A 65 -6.57 4.01 0.31
C LEU A 65 -6.36 3.66 1.77
N ARG A 66 -6.10 2.39 2.04
CA ARG A 66 -5.79 1.92 3.39
C ARG A 66 -4.29 1.71 3.52
N ALA A 67 -3.80 1.77 4.75
CA ALA A 67 -2.38 1.59 5.00
C ALA A 67 -2.17 0.82 6.30
N THR A 68 -1.12 0.00 6.34
CA THR A 68 -0.84 -0.83 7.49
C THR A 68 0.65 -1.09 7.62
N THR A 69 1.11 -1.33 8.84
CA THR A 69 2.48 -1.80 9.09
C THR A 69 2.54 -3.32 9.17
N SER A 70 1.39 -3.99 9.11
CA SER A 70 1.31 -5.45 9.20
C SER A 70 1.34 -6.07 7.81
N LEU A 71 2.41 -6.77 7.50
CA LEU A 71 2.53 -7.43 6.20
C LEU A 71 1.47 -8.51 6.00
N PRO A 72 1.17 -9.37 7.00
CA PRO A 72 0.06 -10.32 6.84
C PRO A 72 -1.27 -9.64 6.55
N GLU A 73 -1.54 -8.51 7.19
CA GLU A 73 -2.78 -7.78 6.95
C GLU A 73 -2.82 -7.23 5.53
N ALA A 74 -1.71 -6.69 5.05
CA ALA A 74 -1.65 -6.15 3.69
C ALA A 74 -1.89 -7.25 2.65
N MET A 75 -1.42 -8.46 2.94
CA MET A 75 -1.50 -9.57 2.00
C MET A 75 -2.80 -10.34 2.06
N ALA A 76 -3.59 -10.17 3.12
CA ALA A 76 -4.72 -11.06 3.41
C ALA A 76 -5.69 -11.24 2.24
N ASP A 77 -6.06 -10.15 1.57
CA ASP A 77 -7.02 -10.22 0.48
C ASP A 77 -6.41 -9.86 -0.87
N ALA A 78 -5.09 -9.75 -0.95
CA ALA A 78 -4.45 -9.24 -2.16
C ALA A 78 -4.48 -10.27 -3.28
N ASP A 79 -4.92 -9.83 -4.44
CA ASP A 79 -4.84 -10.59 -5.68
C ASP A 79 -3.56 -10.26 -6.43
N LEU A 80 -3.05 -9.05 -6.22
CA LEU A 80 -1.85 -8.57 -6.88
C LEU A 80 -0.98 -7.86 -5.87
N VAL A 81 0.32 -8.12 -5.91
CA VAL A 81 1.26 -7.50 -4.98
C VAL A 81 2.34 -6.77 -5.78
N LEU A 82 2.50 -5.48 -5.49
CA LEU A 82 3.53 -4.66 -6.11
C LEU A 82 4.57 -4.31 -5.06
N VAL A 83 5.83 -4.65 -5.32
CA VAL A 83 6.91 -4.42 -4.37
C VAL A 83 7.70 -3.19 -4.81
N VAL A 84 7.60 -2.11 -4.03
CA VAL A 84 8.19 -0.81 -4.36
C VAL A 84 9.07 -0.35 -3.20
N VAL A 85 9.96 -1.23 -2.78
CA VAL A 85 10.90 -0.93 -1.68
C VAL A 85 12.26 -0.61 -2.26
N PRO A 86 13.11 0.12 -1.51
CA PRO A 86 14.49 0.35 -1.96
C PRO A 86 15.20 -0.97 -2.23
N SER A 87 16.14 -0.96 -3.17
CA SER A 87 16.80 -2.19 -3.60
C SER A 87 17.47 -2.93 -2.45
N HIS A 88 18.00 -2.21 -1.46
CA HIS A 88 18.65 -2.85 -0.32
C HIS A 88 17.68 -3.60 0.58
N ALA A 89 16.38 -3.32 0.48
CA ALA A 89 15.36 -3.98 1.28
C ALA A 89 14.58 -5.03 0.50
N PHE A 90 14.89 -5.17 -0.80
CA PHE A 90 14.06 -5.99 -1.68
C PHE A 90 14.11 -7.47 -1.29
N ALA A 91 15.30 -8.02 -1.11
CA ALA A 91 15.44 -9.44 -0.76
C ALA A 91 14.82 -9.75 0.59
N GLU A 92 14.97 -8.86 1.55
CA GLU A 92 14.38 -9.04 2.88
C GLU A 92 12.86 -9.05 2.79
N THR A 93 12.29 -8.16 1.98
CA THR A 93 10.85 -8.10 1.81
C THR A 93 10.33 -9.38 1.15
N LEU A 94 11.02 -9.88 0.13
CA LEU A 94 10.62 -11.12 -0.51
C LEU A 94 10.66 -12.29 0.45
N ARG A 95 11.66 -12.36 1.33
CA ARG A 95 11.72 -13.44 2.32
C ARG A 95 10.56 -13.36 3.30
N ALA A 96 10.14 -12.14 3.67
CA ALA A 96 9.01 -11.97 4.56
C ALA A 96 7.70 -12.36 3.89
N LEU A 97 7.60 -12.22 2.57
CA LEU A 97 6.39 -12.57 1.83
C LEU A 97 6.22 -14.07 1.63
N ALA A 98 7.32 -14.79 1.51
CA ALA A 98 7.27 -16.20 1.12
C ALA A 98 6.30 -17.04 1.96
N PRO A 99 6.31 -16.93 3.30
CA PRO A 99 5.38 -17.74 4.09
C PRO A 99 3.93 -17.29 4.02
N LEU A 100 3.66 -16.15 3.39
CA LEU A 100 2.31 -15.59 3.32
C LEU A 100 1.59 -15.92 2.01
N ARG A 101 2.25 -16.58 1.09
CA ARG A 101 1.65 -16.94 -0.19
C ARG A 101 0.83 -18.19 -0.11
#